data_21d7439ea84aa64ec4e0818532246e42
#
_entry.id   21d7439ea84aa64ec4e0818532246e42
#
_cell.length_a   1.000
_cell.length_b   1.000
_cell.length_c   1.000
_cell.angle_alpha   90.00
_cell.angle_beta   90.00
_cell.angle_gamma   90.00
#
_symmetry.space_group_name_H-M   'P 1'
#
loop_
_entity.id
_entity.type
_entity.pdbx_description
1 polymer ?
#
loop_
_entity_poly.entity_id
_entity_poly.type
_entity_poly.pdbx_seq_one_letter_code
_entity_poly.pdbx_strand_id
1 'polypeptide(L)'
;MKVVDMHCDTIGELLADHLKGGTMSILENPLHIDLKKMKKGDYLLQNFGLFVHLEKVKDPFAYAMKMVDTFYTELEAYPDQIGIVKTWEDLEKNMAEGRMSAMLTLEEGGMCLGETALLRDFYRLGARMMTLTWNFQNQLGYPNRMELHEGESYPRFLPDTEHGLTEKGIEFVQEMERLGMIIDISHLNDAGIWDVLKFTKKPFVASHSNARHL
;
A
#
# COMPACT_ATOMS: atom_id res chain seq x y z
N MET A 1 8.90 17.01 16.08
CA MET A 1 7.66 16.17 16.06
C MET A 1 7.94 15.03 15.10
N LYS A 2 7.73 13.80 15.53
CA LYS A 2 7.97 12.62 14.68
C LYS A 2 6.94 12.52 13.56
N VAL A 3 7.40 12.15 12.35
CA VAL A 3 6.53 11.95 11.18
C VAL A 3 6.14 10.48 11.08
N VAL A 4 4.86 10.24 10.85
CA VAL A 4 4.32 8.95 10.38
C VAL A 4 3.72 9.20 9.01
N ASP A 5 4.34 8.61 7.98
CA ASP A 5 3.85 8.72 6.61
C ASP A 5 3.21 7.41 6.17
N MET A 6 1.96 7.51 5.73
CA MET A 6 1.11 6.35 5.52
C MET A 6 1.27 5.72 4.13
N HIS A 7 2.02 6.34 3.20
CA HIS A 7 2.17 5.79 1.86
C HIS A 7 3.38 6.33 1.08
N CYS A 8 4.11 5.45 0.41
CA CYS A 8 5.01 5.77 -0.69
C CYS A 8 5.24 4.55 -1.58
N ASP A 9 5.56 4.77 -2.88
CA ASP A 9 5.79 3.73 -3.90
C ASP A 9 7.27 3.41 -4.13
N THR A 10 8.14 3.85 -3.25
CA THR A 10 9.60 3.79 -3.44
C THR A 10 10.08 2.38 -3.80
N ILE A 11 9.52 1.32 -3.19
CA ILE A 11 9.94 -0.06 -3.44
C ILE A 11 9.67 -0.50 -4.88
N GLY A 12 8.53 -0.12 -5.44
CA GLY A 12 8.20 -0.41 -6.85
C GLY A 12 9.18 0.25 -7.82
N GLU A 13 9.59 1.49 -7.54
CA GLU A 13 10.56 2.22 -8.36
C GLU A 13 11.97 1.63 -8.25
N LEU A 14 12.39 1.19 -7.05
CA LEU A 14 13.67 0.48 -6.86
C LEU A 14 13.68 -0.83 -7.66
N LEU A 15 12.61 -1.65 -7.57
CA LEU A 15 12.48 -2.86 -8.37
C LEU A 15 12.55 -2.55 -9.87
N ALA A 16 11.83 -1.52 -10.33
CA ALA A 16 11.81 -1.15 -11.75
C ALA A 16 13.20 -0.72 -12.27
N ASP A 17 13.99 -0.03 -11.44
CA ASP A 17 15.36 0.33 -11.73
C ASP A 17 16.27 -0.93 -11.80
N HIS A 18 16.20 -1.81 -10.80
CA HIS A 18 16.99 -3.03 -10.73
C HIS A 18 16.70 -3.98 -11.90
N LEU A 19 15.44 -4.10 -12.32
CA LEU A 19 15.06 -4.91 -13.49
C LEU A 19 15.68 -4.39 -14.81
N LYS A 20 16.08 -3.12 -14.85
CA LYS A 20 16.78 -2.50 -15.99
C LYS A 20 18.30 -2.50 -15.81
N GLY A 21 18.82 -3.12 -14.75
CA GLY A 21 20.26 -3.16 -14.43
C GLY A 21 20.75 -1.91 -13.71
N GLY A 22 19.86 -1.08 -13.17
CA GLY A 22 20.19 0.05 -12.31
C GLY A 22 20.65 -0.37 -10.92
N THR A 23 21.11 0.60 -10.13
CA THR A 23 21.68 0.40 -8.79
C THR A 23 21.08 1.36 -7.76
N MET A 24 19.87 1.84 -8.00
CA MET A 24 19.15 2.73 -7.08
C MET A 24 18.95 2.01 -5.74
N SER A 25 19.10 2.72 -4.62
CA SER A 25 19.02 2.16 -3.29
C SER A 25 18.08 2.95 -2.38
N ILE A 26 17.53 2.28 -1.38
CA ILE A 26 16.74 2.92 -0.33
C ILE A 26 17.58 3.90 0.52
N LEU A 27 18.91 3.75 0.57
CA LEU A 27 19.77 4.66 1.33
C LEU A 27 19.71 6.08 0.81
N GLU A 28 19.83 6.24 -0.50
CA GLU A 28 19.79 7.52 -1.20
C GLU A 28 19.36 7.30 -2.65
N ASN A 29 18.36 8.06 -3.10
CA ASN A 29 17.82 7.95 -4.45
C ASN A 29 17.22 9.31 -4.90
N PRO A 30 16.92 9.50 -6.18
CA PRO A 30 16.32 10.71 -6.70
C PRO A 30 14.80 10.83 -6.44
N LEU A 31 14.17 9.80 -5.83
CA LEU A 31 12.74 9.77 -5.55
C LEU A 31 12.39 10.64 -4.33
N HIS A 32 11.16 10.61 -3.88
CA HIS A 32 10.68 11.42 -2.76
C HIS A 32 11.13 10.90 -1.41
N ILE A 33 11.25 9.56 -1.24
CA ILE A 33 11.58 8.89 0.02
C ILE A 33 12.87 8.07 -0.12
N ASP A 34 13.79 8.27 0.82
CA ASP A 34 14.97 7.46 1.09
C ASP A 34 15.39 7.62 2.56
N LEU A 35 16.30 6.78 3.06
CA LEU A 35 16.70 6.81 4.47
C LEU A 35 17.32 8.14 4.89
N LYS A 36 18.08 8.82 4.02
CA LYS A 36 18.66 10.14 4.31
C LYS A 36 17.57 11.22 4.45
N LYS A 37 16.57 11.22 3.55
CA LYS A 37 15.43 12.14 3.61
C LYS A 37 14.55 11.87 4.82
N MET A 38 14.22 10.59 5.09
CA MET A 38 13.47 10.18 6.27
C MET A 38 14.16 10.63 7.56
N LYS A 39 15.48 10.42 7.68
CA LYS A 39 16.25 10.88 8.84
C LYS A 39 16.21 12.41 8.99
N LYS A 40 16.36 13.15 7.89
CA LYS A 40 16.25 14.62 7.89
C LYS A 40 14.85 15.10 8.26
N GLY A 41 13.82 14.38 7.86
CA GLY A 41 12.40 14.66 8.15
C GLY A 41 11.95 14.22 9.54
N ASP A 42 12.81 13.64 10.37
CA ASP A 42 12.48 13.09 11.70
C ASP A 42 11.37 12.04 11.66
N TYR A 43 11.46 11.12 10.69
CA TYR A 43 10.48 10.04 10.51
C TYR A 43 10.53 9.03 11.65
N LEU A 44 9.35 8.66 12.13
CA LEU A 44 9.14 7.53 13.03
C LEU A 44 8.82 6.27 12.24
N LEU A 45 7.87 6.38 11.31
CA LEU A 45 7.36 5.26 10.53
C LEU A 45 7.08 5.71 9.09
N GLN A 46 7.49 4.91 8.12
CA GLN A 46 7.08 4.98 6.72
C GLN A 46 6.37 3.70 6.33
N ASN A 47 5.19 3.82 5.75
CA ASN A 47 4.50 2.73 5.07
C ASN A 47 4.99 2.66 3.62
N PHE A 48 5.52 1.52 3.23
CA PHE A 48 5.98 1.25 1.86
C PHE A 48 4.91 0.44 1.12
N GLY A 49 4.24 1.11 0.18
CA GLY A 49 3.22 0.50 -0.67
C GLY A 49 3.85 -0.36 -1.76
N LEU A 50 3.39 -1.58 -1.89
CA LEU A 50 3.68 -2.42 -3.05
C LEU A 50 2.55 -2.21 -4.06
N PHE A 51 2.76 -1.28 -5.00
CA PHE A 51 1.79 -0.95 -6.02
C PHE A 51 1.93 -1.85 -7.24
N VAL A 52 0.81 -2.42 -7.70
CA VAL A 52 0.75 -3.22 -8.93
C VAL A 52 -0.25 -2.64 -9.92
N HIS A 53 0.23 -2.15 -11.05
CA HIS A 53 -0.62 -1.68 -12.13
C HIS A 53 -1.20 -2.87 -12.92
N LEU A 54 -2.43 -3.29 -12.60
CA LEU A 54 -3.04 -4.53 -13.13
C LEU A 54 -3.09 -4.60 -14.65
N GLU A 55 -3.28 -3.48 -15.35
CA GLU A 55 -3.33 -3.46 -16.82
C GLU A 55 -1.96 -3.61 -17.49
N LYS A 56 -0.86 -3.33 -16.76
CA LYS A 56 0.51 -3.38 -17.30
C LYS A 56 1.28 -4.61 -16.87
N VAL A 57 0.86 -5.25 -15.79
CA VAL A 57 1.56 -6.39 -15.19
C VAL A 57 0.79 -7.67 -15.49
N LYS A 58 1.42 -8.58 -16.24
CA LYS A 58 0.80 -9.84 -16.68
C LYS A 58 0.52 -10.80 -15.52
N ASP A 59 1.41 -10.85 -14.54
CA ASP A 59 1.30 -11.67 -13.33
C ASP A 59 1.45 -10.76 -12.11
N PRO A 60 0.33 -10.21 -11.60
CA PRO A 60 0.36 -9.25 -10.50
C PRO A 60 0.86 -9.85 -9.19
N PHE A 61 0.56 -11.13 -8.92
CA PHE A 61 1.06 -11.80 -7.73
C PHE A 61 2.58 -12.00 -7.78
N ALA A 62 3.11 -12.53 -8.87
CA ALA A 62 4.55 -12.73 -9.00
C ALA A 62 5.32 -11.40 -8.99
N TYR A 63 4.74 -10.33 -9.54
CA TYR A 63 5.35 -9.00 -9.48
C TYR A 63 5.37 -8.45 -8.05
N ALA A 64 4.26 -8.58 -7.33
CA ALA A 64 4.19 -8.20 -5.91
C ALA A 64 5.19 -8.98 -5.05
N MET A 65 5.40 -10.27 -5.31
CA MET A 65 6.41 -11.08 -4.61
C MET A 65 7.84 -10.59 -4.84
N LYS A 66 8.17 -10.09 -6.04
CA LYS A 66 9.47 -9.45 -6.30
C LYS A 66 9.62 -8.15 -5.50
N MET A 67 8.55 -7.36 -5.37
CA MET A 67 8.58 -6.17 -4.52
C MET A 67 8.74 -6.51 -3.03
N VAL A 68 8.13 -7.61 -2.55
CA VAL A 68 8.37 -8.11 -1.18
C VAL A 68 9.87 -8.41 -0.99
N ASP A 69 10.49 -9.12 -1.92
CA ASP A 69 11.93 -9.43 -1.88
C ASP A 69 12.77 -8.14 -1.89
N THR A 70 12.45 -7.20 -2.78
CA THR A 70 13.13 -5.88 -2.84
C THR A 70 12.99 -5.12 -1.51
N PHE A 71 11.79 -5.10 -0.91
CA PHE A 71 11.56 -4.45 0.38
C PHE A 71 12.49 -5.01 1.48
N TYR A 72 12.57 -6.32 1.60
CA TYR A 72 13.44 -6.95 2.60
C TYR A 72 14.90 -6.72 2.28
N THR A 73 15.35 -6.97 1.06
CA THR A 73 16.75 -6.83 0.64
C THR A 73 17.26 -5.41 0.86
N GLU A 74 16.48 -4.40 0.49
CA GLU A 74 16.87 -2.99 0.65
C GLU A 74 16.94 -2.56 2.12
N LEU A 75 15.98 -2.97 2.94
CA LEU A 75 15.95 -2.53 4.33
C LEU A 75 16.89 -3.31 5.23
N GLU A 76 17.10 -4.59 4.98
CA GLU A 76 18.03 -5.43 5.73
C GLU A 76 19.50 -5.06 5.49
N ALA A 77 19.79 -4.31 4.42
CA ALA A 77 21.12 -3.72 4.19
C ALA A 77 21.46 -2.60 5.19
N TYR A 78 20.48 -2.04 5.91
CA TYR A 78 20.68 -0.89 6.82
C TYR A 78 20.03 -1.11 8.20
N PRO A 79 20.35 -2.21 8.90
CA PRO A 79 19.66 -2.62 10.14
C PRO A 79 19.83 -1.64 11.29
N ASP A 80 20.90 -0.84 11.27
CA ASP A 80 21.17 0.17 12.30
C ASP A 80 20.38 1.47 12.09
N GLN A 81 19.75 1.67 10.92
CA GLN A 81 19.02 2.88 10.58
C GLN A 81 17.50 2.70 10.57
N ILE A 82 17.02 1.52 10.16
CA ILE A 82 15.60 1.24 10.00
C ILE A 82 15.29 -0.20 10.41
N GLY A 83 14.15 -0.40 11.07
CA GLY A 83 13.64 -1.72 11.43
C GLY A 83 12.27 -1.96 10.83
N ILE A 84 11.99 -3.20 10.39
CA ILE A 84 10.69 -3.61 9.85
C ILE A 84 9.69 -3.77 11.00
N VAL A 85 8.47 -3.28 10.81
CA VAL A 85 7.39 -3.32 11.81
C VAL A 85 6.29 -4.25 11.33
N LYS A 86 6.00 -5.25 12.15
CA LYS A 86 4.87 -6.18 12.00
C LYS A 86 3.93 -6.13 13.21
N THR A 87 4.40 -5.62 14.34
CA THR A 87 3.67 -5.48 15.59
C THR A 87 3.97 -4.15 16.25
N TRP A 88 3.19 -3.81 17.29
CA TRP A 88 3.45 -2.62 18.11
C TRP A 88 4.81 -2.72 18.82
N GLU A 89 5.16 -3.90 19.31
CA GLU A 89 6.42 -4.19 20.00
C GLU A 89 7.64 -3.94 19.09
N ASP A 90 7.51 -4.23 17.78
CA ASP A 90 8.58 -3.91 16.80
C ASP A 90 8.79 -2.40 16.70
N LEU A 91 7.70 -1.62 16.70
CA LEU A 91 7.77 -0.16 16.66
C LEU A 91 8.43 0.39 17.93
N GLU A 92 8.01 -0.08 19.12
CA GLU A 92 8.60 0.32 20.39
C GLU A 92 10.09 -0.02 20.46
N LYS A 93 10.47 -1.19 19.98
CA LYS A 93 11.87 -1.61 19.89
C LYS A 93 12.69 -0.67 19.00
N ASN A 94 12.20 -0.38 17.79
CA ASN A 94 12.89 0.55 16.89
C ASN A 94 13.05 1.94 17.53
N MET A 95 12.01 2.43 18.20
CA MET A 95 12.05 3.71 18.92
C MET A 95 13.11 3.71 20.03
N ALA A 96 13.17 2.64 20.83
CA ALA A 96 14.12 2.50 21.93
C ALA A 96 15.57 2.42 21.41
N GLU A 97 15.78 1.82 20.24
CA GLU A 97 17.07 1.70 19.58
C GLU A 97 17.43 2.93 18.71
N GLY A 98 16.56 3.94 18.64
CA GLY A 98 16.78 5.17 17.86
C GLY A 98 16.73 4.96 16.35
N ARG A 99 16.07 3.90 15.89
CA ARG A 99 15.88 3.58 14.48
C ARG A 99 14.56 4.12 13.93
N MET A 100 14.50 4.41 12.65
CA MET A 100 13.26 4.61 11.90
C MET A 100 12.56 3.27 11.72
N SER A 101 11.30 3.31 11.31
CA SER A 101 10.48 2.11 11.11
C SER A 101 9.92 2.04 9.70
N ALA A 102 9.81 0.82 9.15
CA ALA A 102 9.21 0.52 7.87
C ALA A 102 8.07 -0.50 8.04
N MET A 103 6.89 -0.20 7.52
CA MET A 103 5.78 -1.14 7.44
C MET A 103 5.51 -1.51 5.99
N LEU A 104 5.43 -2.81 5.71
CA LEU A 104 5.05 -3.33 4.41
C LEU A 104 3.54 -3.19 4.22
N THR A 105 3.13 -2.54 3.13
CA THR A 105 1.73 -2.37 2.77
C THR A 105 1.49 -2.78 1.31
N LEU A 106 0.24 -3.08 0.97
CA LEU A 106 -0.14 -3.49 -0.38
C LEU A 106 -1.05 -2.42 -0.98
N GLU A 107 -0.77 -2.00 -2.22
CA GLU A 107 -1.65 -1.13 -2.98
C GLU A 107 -2.13 -1.84 -4.23
N GLU A 108 -3.45 -1.95 -4.40
CA GLU A 108 -4.16 -2.75 -5.39
C GLU A 108 -4.36 -4.21 -4.95
N GLY A 109 -5.45 -4.46 -4.20
CA GLY A 109 -5.80 -5.79 -3.70
C GLY A 109 -6.03 -6.86 -4.77
N GLY A 110 -6.19 -6.47 -6.04
CA GLY A 110 -6.26 -7.39 -7.18
C GLY A 110 -5.00 -8.25 -7.38
N MET A 111 -3.86 -7.86 -6.77
CA MET A 111 -2.68 -8.73 -6.73
C MET A 111 -2.92 -10.06 -5.99
N CYS A 112 -3.94 -10.12 -5.14
CA CYS A 112 -4.38 -11.34 -4.47
C CYS A 112 -5.32 -12.21 -5.32
N LEU A 113 -5.65 -11.84 -6.55
CA LEU A 113 -6.47 -12.60 -7.51
C LEU A 113 -7.85 -13.01 -6.96
N GLY A 114 -8.39 -12.29 -5.96
CA GLY A 114 -9.64 -12.62 -5.27
C GLY A 114 -9.52 -13.81 -4.30
N GLU A 115 -8.31 -14.25 -3.98
CA GLU A 115 -8.03 -15.41 -3.12
C GLU A 115 -7.57 -14.98 -1.72
N THR A 116 -8.39 -15.20 -0.68
CA THR A 116 -8.02 -14.88 0.71
C THR A 116 -6.82 -15.70 1.20
N ALA A 117 -6.50 -16.82 0.55
CA ALA A 117 -5.27 -17.55 0.82
C ALA A 117 -4.02 -16.71 0.53
N LEU A 118 -3.99 -15.99 -0.61
CA LEU A 118 -2.88 -15.12 -0.99
C LEU A 118 -2.79 -13.90 -0.08
N LEU A 119 -3.93 -13.34 0.36
CA LEU A 119 -3.95 -12.30 1.39
C LEU A 119 -3.27 -12.77 2.69
N ARG A 120 -3.59 -13.98 3.15
CA ARG A 120 -2.94 -14.57 4.33
C ARG A 120 -1.44 -14.79 4.14
N ASP A 121 -1.00 -15.12 2.93
CA ASP A 121 0.41 -15.30 2.64
C ASP A 121 1.15 -13.95 2.66
N PHE A 122 0.59 -12.89 2.09
CA PHE A 122 1.14 -11.54 2.26
C PHE A 122 1.20 -11.10 3.73
N TYR A 123 0.17 -11.42 4.54
CA TYR A 123 0.19 -11.14 5.97
C TYR A 123 1.33 -11.89 6.69
N ARG A 124 1.54 -13.18 6.38
CA ARG A 124 2.67 -13.98 6.92
C ARG A 124 4.03 -13.40 6.51
N LEU A 125 4.12 -12.87 5.29
CA LEU A 125 5.29 -12.16 4.78
C LEU A 125 5.48 -10.78 5.41
N GLY A 126 4.54 -10.28 6.20
CA GLY A 126 4.71 -9.05 6.96
C GLY A 126 3.86 -7.87 6.52
N ALA A 127 3.03 -8.02 5.50
CA ALA A 127 2.08 -6.95 5.13
C ALA A 127 1.08 -6.69 6.28
N ARG A 128 0.82 -5.40 6.58
CA ARG A 128 -0.06 -4.99 7.68
C ARG A 128 -1.16 -4.03 7.27
N MET A 129 -1.16 -3.59 6.04
CA MET A 129 -2.21 -2.74 5.47
C MET A 129 -2.42 -3.11 4.01
N MET A 130 -3.64 -2.98 3.50
CA MET A 130 -3.93 -3.16 2.08
C MET A 130 -5.00 -2.17 1.62
N THR A 131 -4.72 -1.50 0.50
CA THR A 131 -5.67 -0.74 -0.31
C THR A 131 -6.44 -1.69 -1.22
N LEU A 132 -7.77 -1.68 -1.15
CA LEU A 132 -8.61 -2.71 -1.80
C LEU A 132 -8.61 -2.61 -3.32
N THR A 133 -8.66 -1.38 -3.84
CA THR A 133 -8.60 -1.08 -5.28
C THR A 133 -7.61 0.06 -5.52
N TRP A 134 -7.01 0.11 -6.68
CA TRP A 134 -6.46 1.35 -7.21
C TRP A 134 -7.50 1.99 -8.16
N ASN A 135 -7.10 2.51 -9.32
CA ASN A 135 -8.01 3.18 -10.27
C ASN A 135 -8.64 2.20 -11.27
N PHE A 136 -8.62 0.90 -10.98
CA PHE A 136 -9.22 -0.15 -11.80
C PHE A 136 -10.21 -0.99 -11.00
N GLN A 137 -11.27 -1.44 -11.66
CA GLN A 137 -12.08 -2.51 -11.12
C GLN A 137 -11.23 -3.78 -11.00
N ASN A 138 -11.34 -4.44 -9.86
CA ASN A 138 -10.70 -5.72 -9.61
C ASN A 138 -11.69 -6.73 -9.00
N GLN A 139 -11.21 -7.86 -8.52
CA GLN A 139 -12.06 -8.89 -7.91
C GLN A 139 -12.74 -8.44 -6.61
N LEU A 140 -12.24 -7.37 -5.96
CA LEU A 140 -12.70 -6.92 -4.64
C LEU A 140 -13.72 -5.79 -4.70
N GLY A 141 -13.64 -4.93 -5.72
CA GLY A 141 -14.51 -3.75 -5.77
C GLY A 141 -14.28 -2.85 -6.97
N TYR A 142 -14.88 -1.69 -6.86
CA TYR A 142 -14.89 -0.67 -7.90
C TYR A 142 -14.25 0.62 -7.38
N PRO A 143 -13.35 1.25 -8.15
CA PRO A 143 -12.89 2.62 -7.88
C PRO A 143 -13.93 3.63 -8.35
N ASN A 144 -13.65 4.93 -8.13
CA ASN A 144 -14.36 5.98 -8.85
C ASN A 144 -14.12 5.85 -10.36
N ARG A 145 -15.13 6.19 -11.16
CA ARG A 145 -14.99 6.12 -12.62
C ARG A 145 -14.01 7.18 -13.10
N MET A 146 -13.11 6.78 -13.96
CA MET A 146 -12.12 7.64 -14.57
C MET A 146 -12.55 7.97 -16.00
N GLU A 147 -12.73 9.25 -16.31
CA GLU A 147 -13.09 9.73 -17.64
C GLU A 147 -12.03 10.71 -18.15
N LEU A 148 -11.44 10.39 -19.31
CA LEU A 148 -10.53 11.28 -20.01
C LEU A 148 -11.27 11.90 -21.19
N HIS A 149 -11.44 13.20 -21.18
CA HIS A 149 -12.04 13.94 -22.29
C HIS A 149 -10.99 14.42 -23.28
N GLU A 150 -11.37 14.52 -24.56
CA GLU A 150 -10.48 14.96 -25.62
C GLU A 150 -9.93 16.38 -25.31
N GLY A 151 -8.61 16.50 -25.33
CA GLY A 151 -7.90 17.77 -25.01
C GLY A 151 -7.58 17.99 -23.53
N GLU A 152 -7.98 17.09 -22.63
CA GLU A 152 -7.59 17.14 -21.22
C GLU A 152 -6.29 16.34 -20.98
N SER A 153 -5.40 16.91 -20.16
CA SER A 153 -4.13 16.25 -19.79
C SER A 153 -4.27 15.27 -18.64
N TYR A 154 -5.37 15.37 -17.87
CA TYR A 154 -5.64 14.54 -16.70
C TYR A 154 -7.08 14.04 -16.71
N PRO A 155 -7.35 12.78 -16.29
CA PRO A 155 -8.71 12.28 -16.20
C PRO A 155 -9.49 12.98 -15.09
N ARG A 156 -10.80 13.07 -15.27
CA ARG A 156 -11.74 13.41 -14.21
C ARG A 156 -12.15 12.12 -13.49
N PHE A 157 -12.28 12.21 -12.17
CA PHE A 157 -12.79 11.13 -11.36
C PHE A 157 -14.24 11.42 -10.99
N LEU A 158 -15.15 10.60 -11.50
CA LEU A 158 -16.58 10.69 -11.19
C LEU A 158 -16.92 9.73 -10.06
N PRO A 159 -17.62 10.20 -9.00
CA PRO A 159 -18.06 9.33 -7.93
C PRO A 159 -18.91 8.17 -8.46
N ASP A 160 -18.60 6.95 -8.05
CA ASP A 160 -19.49 5.81 -8.19
C ASP A 160 -20.12 5.53 -6.82
N THR A 161 -21.43 5.74 -6.74
CA THR A 161 -22.24 5.58 -5.53
C THR A 161 -23.08 4.30 -5.53
N GLU A 162 -22.98 3.49 -6.60
CA GLU A 162 -23.81 2.32 -6.84
C GLU A 162 -23.05 1.01 -6.70
N HIS A 163 -21.81 0.95 -7.20
CA HIS A 163 -21.01 -0.27 -7.23
C HIS A 163 -19.97 -0.26 -6.09
N GLY A 164 -20.29 -0.91 -4.99
CA GLY A 164 -19.39 -1.03 -3.83
C GLY A 164 -18.43 -2.21 -3.92
N LEU A 165 -18.21 -2.86 -2.79
CA LEU A 165 -17.41 -4.08 -2.73
C LEU A 165 -18.18 -5.24 -3.40
N THR A 166 -17.42 -6.13 -4.05
CA THR A 166 -17.94 -7.42 -4.49
C THR A 166 -18.13 -8.35 -3.28
N GLU A 167 -18.76 -9.52 -3.47
CA GLU A 167 -18.80 -10.56 -2.45
C GLU A 167 -17.38 -10.93 -1.97
N LYS A 168 -16.42 -11.01 -2.91
CA LYS A 168 -15.02 -11.25 -2.60
C LYS A 168 -14.38 -10.09 -1.81
N GLY A 169 -14.72 -8.85 -2.14
CA GLY A 169 -14.27 -7.69 -1.36
C GLY A 169 -14.77 -7.74 0.08
N ILE A 170 -16.02 -8.14 0.31
CA ILE A 170 -16.57 -8.33 1.66
C ILE A 170 -15.84 -9.44 2.40
N GLU A 171 -15.59 -10.60 1.75
CA GLU A 171 -14.76 -11.67 2.34
C GLU A 171 -13.38 -11.16 2.73
N PHE A 172 -12.75 -10.32 1.88
CA PHE A 172 -11.43 -9.77 2.12
C PHE A 172 -11.39 -8.82 3.32
N VAL A 173 -12.31 -7.86 3.42
CA VAL A 173 -12.32 -6.93 4.56
C VAL A 173 -12.56 -7.64 5.88
N GLN A 174 -13.40 -8.69 5.89
CA GLN A 174 -13.65 -9.52 7.07
C GLN A 174 -12.39 -10.33 7.45
N GLU A 175 -11.68 -10.88 6.46
CA GLU A 175 -10.44 -11.61 6.70
C GLU A 175 -9.30 -10.67 7.16
N MET A 176 -9.19 -9.47 6.58
CA MET A 176 -8.25 -8.45 7.03
C MET A 176 -8.51 -8.08 8.51
N GLU A 177 -9.77 -7.87 8.87
CA GLU A 177 -10.14 -7.57 10.25
C GLU A 177 -9.81 -8.72 11.21
N ARG A 178 -10.04 -9.97 10.80
CA ARG A 178 -9.68 -11.19 11.55
C ARG A 178 -8.16 -11.29 11.77
N LEU A 179 -7.37 -10.99 10.75
CA LEU A 179 -5.91 -11.00 10.80
C LEU A 179 -5.34 -9.83 11.61
N GLY A 180 -6.09 -8.76 11.83
CA GLY A 180 -5.56 -7.50 12.35
C GLY A 180 -4.80 -6.68 11.31
N MET A 181 -5.10 -6.89 10.03
CA MET A 181 -4.57 -6.10 8.92
C MET A 181 -5.39 -4.84 8.74
N ILE A 182 -4.74 -3.70 8.57
CA ILE A 182 -5.39 -2.39 8.39
C ILE A 182 -6.03 -2.34 7.01
N ILE A 183 -7.30 -1.94 6.96
CA ILE A 183 -8.01 -1.67 5.71
C ILE A 183 -7.74 -0.22 5.32
N ASP A 184 -7.26 -0.02 4.11
CA ASP A 184 -7.05 1.31 3.52
C ASP A 184 -8.12 1.56 2.45
N ILE A 185 -8.88 2.64 2.63
CA ILE A 185 -9.95 3.03 1.71
C ILE A 185 -9.50 4.01 0.62
N SER A 186 -8.21 4.34 0.55
CA SER A 186 -7.67 5.16 -0.54
C SER A 186 -8.04 4.52 -1.88
N HIS A 187 -8.34 5.33 -2.89
CA HIS A 187 -8.81 4.93 -4.23
C HIS A 187 -10.20 4.28 -4.28
N LEU A 188 -10.80 3.91 -3.15
CA LEU A 188 -12.13 3.30 -3.15
C LEU A 188 -13.20 4.36 -3.44
N ASN A 189 -14.26 3.96 -4.13
CA ASN A 189 -15.41 4.82 -4.37
C ASN A 189 -16.32 4.95 -3.12
N ASP A 190 -17.31 5.82 -3.18
CA ASP A 190 -18.24 6.08 -2.07
C ASP A 190 -18.99 4.84 -1.62
N ALA A 191 -19.54 4.06 -2.57
CA ALA A 191 -20.29 2.85 -2.24
C ALA A 191 -19.42 1.82 -1.53
N GLY A 192 -18.17 1.64 -1.99
CA GLY A 192 -17.21 0.76 -1.35
C GLY A 192 -16.82 1.20 0.05
N ILE A 193 -16.67 2.52 0.29
CA ILE A 193 -16.41 3.06 1.64
C ILE A 193 -17.58 2.73 2.59
N TRP A 194 -18.82 2.88 2.12
CA TRP A 194 -20.01 2.51 2.91
C TRP A 194 -20.08 1.02 3.19
N ASP A 195 -19.65 0.17 2.24
CA ASP A 195 -19.56 -1.27 2.47
C ASP A 195 -18.49 -1.61 3.50
N VAL A 196 -17.28 -1.02 3.42
CA VAL A 196 -16.26 -1.19 4.46
C VAL A 196 -16.84 -0.82 5.83
N LEU A 197 -17.48 0.33 5.96
CA LEU A 197 -18.08 0.78 7.22
C LEU A 197 -19.17 -0.19 7.73
N LYS A 198 -19.94 -0.80 6.83
CA LYS A 198 -21.02 -1.75 7.15
C LYS A 198 -20.50 -3.11 7.62
N PHE A 199 -19.43 -3.60 6.99
CA PHE A 199 -18.95 -4.98 7.19
C PHE A 199 -17.77 -5.10 8.14
N THR A 200 -17.22 -3.98 8.65
CA THR A 200 -16.11 -3.96 9.60
C THR A 200 -16.52 -3.35 10.93
N LYS A 201 -15.75 -3.66 11.99
CA LYS A 201 -15.96 -3.15 13.36
C LYS A 201 -14.76 -2.39 13.89
N LYS A 202 -13.59 -2.59 13.28
CA LYS A 202 -12.34 -1.93 13.66
C LYS A 202 -12.12 -0.68 12.82
N PRO A 203 -11.30 0.26 13.28
CA PRO A 203 -10.92 1.42 12.49
C PRO A 203 -10.25 1.02 11.17
N PHE A 204 -10.50 1.80 10.14
CA PHE A 204 -9.81 1.77 8.86
C PHE A 204 -9.16 3.14 8.60
N VAL A 205 -8.35 3.25 7.56
CA VAL A 205 -7.60 4.47 7.24
C VAL A 205 -7.84 4.88 5.78
N ALA A 206 -7.54 6.15 5.48
CA ALA A 206 -7.26 6.64 4.15
C ALA A 206 -5.79 7.08 4.15
N SER A 207 -4.89 6.22 3.66
CA SER A 207 -3.44 6.45 3.73
C SER A 207 -3.02 7.68 2.95
N HIS A 208 -3.67 7.92 1.80
CA HIS A 208 -3.47 9.08 0.94
C HIS A 208 -4.78 9.43 0.24
N SER A 209 -5.35 10.57 0.62
CA SER A 209 -6.65 11.03 0.11
C SER A 209 -6.76 12.54 0.20
N ASN A 210 -7.61 13.11 -0.64
CA ASN A 210 -7.96 14.52 -0.61
C ASN A 210 -9.43 14.73 -0.28
N ALA A 211 -9.75 15.96 0.16
CA ALA A 211 -11.14 16.37 0.28
C ALA A 211 -11.77 16.48 -1.12
N ARG A 212 -13.00 15.99 -1.26
CA ARG A 212 -13.75 16.02 -2.52
C ARG A 212 -13.85 17.42 -3.15
N HIS A 213 -13.79 18.47 -2.33
CA HIS A 213 -13.95 19.86 -2.77
C HIS A 213 -12.64 20.47 -3.32
N LEU A 214 -11.52 19.75 -3.23
CA LEU A 214 -10.25 20.17 -3.82
C LEU A 214 -10.09 19.57 -5.22
#